data_01a1beb1fe565593e8bc375f908486cd
#
_entry.id   01a1beb1fe565593e8bc375f908486cd
#
_cell.length_a   1.000
_cell.length_b   1.000
_cell.length_c   1.000
_cell.angle_alpha   90.00
_cell.angle_beta   90.00
_cell.angle_gamma   90.00
#
_symmetry.space_group_name_H-M   'P 1'
#
loop_
_entity.id
_entity.type
_entity.pdbx_description
1 polymer ?
#
loop_
_entity_poly.entity_id
_entity_poly.type
_entity_poly.pdbx_seq_one_letter_code
_entity_poly.pdbx_strand_id
1 'polypeptide(L)'
;MNYPGGIKIKNINKEINYKNRGMTLENDINKTNEYYKEIEKAYIYKKPTPIKIVKVDYPSREKAIIKEAYFTIPSTTDYNGLYKGKYIDFEAKETISKTSFSLSNIHKHQIKHLDNIDKNGGISFIIVRFTTLNKTYFILAKDFIEYVNNATRKSIPIDFFEKKAYILNDTYRPPIDYLKVVDYIIGGNNGKEN
;
A
#
# COMPACT_ATOMS: atom_id res chain seq x y z
N MET A 1 -11.83 -24.50 53.38
CA MET A 1 -10.74 -23.67 53.90
C MET A 1 -10.52 -22.53 52.92
N ASN A 2 -10.88 -21.33 53.31
CA ASN A 2 -10.63 -20.13 52.48
C ASN A 2 -9.27 -19.56 52.90
N TYR A 3 -8.35 -19.52 51.95
CA TYR A 3 -7.11 -18.79 52.15
C TYR A 3 -7.33 -17.29 51.99
N PRO A 4 -6.97 -16.45 52.94
CA PRO A 4 -7.04 -14.99 52.82
C PRO A 4 -5.81 -14.58 51.97
N GLY A 5 -6.01 -13.92 50.87
CA GLY A 5 -4.96 -13.36 50.03
C GLY A 5 -5.01 -13.74 48.54
N GLY A 6 -6.07 -14.35 48.08
CA GLY A 6 -6.25 -14.63 46.66
C GLY A 6 -6.37 -13.34 45.83
N ILE A 7 -5.27 -12.89 45.27
CA ILE A 7 -5.24 -11.87 44.25
C ILE A 7 -6.03 -12.45 43.06
N LYS A 8 -7.26 -11.95 42.87
CA LYS A 8 -7.98 -12.18 41.61
C LYS A 8 -7.14 -11.60 40.50
N ILE A 9 -6.45 -12.47 39.78
CA ILE A 9 -5.89 -12.10 38.48
C ILE A 9 -7.08 -11.70 37.63
N LYS A 10 -7.32 -10.39 37.52
CA LYS A 10 -8.16 -9.85 36.47
C LYS A 10 -7.56 -10.39 35.18
N ASN A 11 -8.30 -11.24 34.47
CA ASN A 11 -8.03 -11.46 33.06
C ASN A 11 -7.93 -10.08 32.42
N ILE A 12 -6.72 -9.64 32.21
CA ILE A 12 -6.42 -8.56 31.29
C ILE A 12 -6.73 -9.20 29.94
N ASN A 13 -8.02 -9.17 29.58
CA ASN A 13 -8.36 -9.18 28.16
C ASN A 13 -7.46 -8.08 27.59
N LYS A 14 -6.40 -8.48 26.86
CA LYS A 14 -5.73 -7.56 25.98
C LYS A 14 -6.86 -7.00 25.12
N GLU A 15 -7.37 -5.85 25.49
CA GLU A 15 -8.10 -4.99 24.57
C GLU A 15 -7.16 -4.80 23.42
N ILE A 16 -7.39 -5.58 22.36
CA ILE A 16 -6.82 -5.34 21.05
C ILE A 16 -7.25 -3.91 20.76
N ASN A 17 -6.28 -3.04 20.79
CA ASN A 17 -6.49 -1.60 20.76
C ASN A 17 -7.04 -1.23 19.38
N TYR A 18 -8.37 -1.26 19.25
CA TYR A 18 -9.12 -0.87 18.06
C TYR A 18 -8.98 0.62 17.71
N LYS A 19 -8.00 1.32 18.26
CA LYS A 19 -7.70 2.72 17.95
C LYS A 19 -7.36 2.98 16.48
N ASN A 20 -7.08 1.93 15.68
CA ASN A 20 -6.78 2.07 14.27
C ASN A 20 -7.96 1.73 13.34
N ARG A 21 -9.16 1.53 13.84
CA ARG A 21 -10.36 1.21 13.03
C ARG A 21 -10.85 2.33 12.09
N GLY A 22 -10.10 3.38 11.87
CA GLY A 22 -10.42 4.46 10.95
C GLY A 22 -9.22 4.91 10.12
N MET A 23 -8.06 4.24 10.24
CA MET A 23 -6.90 4.58 9.44
C MET A 23 -6.99 3.83 8.12
N THR A 24 -7.07 4.59 7.03
CA THR A 24 -7.03 4.05 5.68
C THR A 24 -5.64 3.49 5.37
N LEU A 25 -5.55 2.54 4.45
CA LEU A 25 -4.28 2.02 3.94
C LEU A 25 -3.36 3.15 3.47
N GLU A 26 -3.94 4.14 2.81
CA GLU A 26 -3.21 5.33 2.36
C GLU A 26 -2.51 6.06 3.51
N ASN A 27 -3.19 6.26 4.63
CA ASN A 27 -2.62 6.93 5.79
C ASN A 27 -1.48 6.12 6.42
N ASP A 28 -1.63 4.79 6.48
CA ASP A 28 -0.58 3.89 6.98
C ASP A 28 0.65 3.92 6.07
N ILE A 29 0.46 3.92 4.75
CA ILE A 29 1.56 4.03 3.77
C ILE A 29 2.23 5.41 3.88
N ASN A 30 1.48 6.49 3.99
CA ASN A 30 2.04 7.84 4.13
C ASN A 30 2.93 7.93 5.38
N LYS A 31 2.47 7.46 6.55
CA LYS A 31 3.26 7.41 7.78
C LYS A 31 4.49 6.50 7.65
N THR A 32 4.37 5.39 6.92
CA THR A 32 5.47 4.50 6.62
C THR A 32 6.54 5.20 5.80
N ASN A 33 6.13 5.93 4.76
CA ASN A 33 7.04 6.68 3.88
C ASN A 33 7.72 7.84 4.61
N GLU A 34 7.00 8.54 5.49
CA GLU A 34 7.58 9.55 6.38
C GLU A 34 8.66 8.94 7.29
N TYR A 35 8.37 7.80 7.91
CA TYR A 35 9.33 7.08 8.73
C TYR A 35 10.57 6.66 7.93
N TYR A 36 10.41 6.10 6.72
CA TYR A 36 11.55 5.73 5.89
C TYR A 36 12.43 6.93 5.53
N LYS A 37 11.81 8.08 5.28
CA LYS A 37 12.51 9.33 5.01
C LYS A 37 13.25 9.84 6.24
N GLU A 38 12.63 9.81 7.43
CA GLU A 38 13.25 10.23 8.71
C GLU A 38 14.53 9.45 9.02
N ILE A 39 14.52 8.13 8.75
CA ILE A 39 15.70 7.26 8.98
C ILE A 39 16.61 7.12 7.76
N GLU A 40 16.39 7.95 6.73
CA GLU A 40 17.16 7.98 5.48
C GLU A 40 17.22 6.62 4.74
N LYS A 41 16.21 5.76 4.98
CA LYS A 41 16.14 4.42 4.38
C LYS A 41 15.69 4.47 2.93
N ALA A 42 14.66 5.27 2.61
CA ALA A 42 14.07 5.38 1.27
C ALA A 42 13.38 6.74 1.09
N TYR A 43 13.27 7.16 -0.17
CA TYR A 43 12.59 8.40 -0.55
C TYR A 43 11.42 8.07 -1.47
N ILE A 44 10.25 7.81 -0.87
CA ILE A 44 9.02 7.41 -1.55
C ILE A 44 7.94 8.43 -1.22
N TYR A 45 7.24 8.89 -2.25
CA TYR A 45 6.28 9.98 -2.15
C TYR A 45 4.93 9.57 -2.75
N LYS A 46 3.87 10.12 -2.19
CA LYS A 46 2.56 10.10 -2.83
C LYS A 46 2.60 11.02 -4.04
N LYS A 47 2.16 10.53 -5.19
CA LYS A 47 2.08 11.33 -6.41
C LYS A 47 0.99 12.39 -6.28
N PRO A 48 1.26 13.64 -6.66
CA PRO A 48 0.24 14.67 -6.69
C PRO A 48 -0.80 14.36 -7.78
N THR A 49 -2.05 14.69 -7.49
CA THR A 49 -3.10 14.64 -8.51
C THR A 49 -2.81 15.66 -9.62
N PRO A 50 -2.70 15.26 -10.89
CA PRO A 50 -2.42 16.20 -11.97
C PRO A 50 -3.61 17.10 -12.23
N ILE A 51 -3.44 18.40 -11.97
CA ILE A 51 -4.45 19.43 -12.22
C ILE A 51 -3.90 20.50 -13.15
N LYS A 52 -4.78 21.05 -14.00
CA LYS A 52 -4.51 22.27 -14.77
C LYS A 52 -5.18 23.44 -14.07
N ILE A 53 -4.39 24.35 -13.56
CA ILE A 53 -4.88 25.57 -12.93
C ILE A 53 -5.35 26.54 -14.03
N VAL A 54 -6.55 27.07 -13.87
CA VAL A 54 -7.16 28.04 -14.80
C VAL A 54 -7.20 29.42 -14.18
N LYS A 55 -7.58 29.53 -12.91
CA LYS A 55 -7.70 30.78 -12.22
C LYS A 55 -7.12 30.75 -10.83
N VAL A 56 -6.26 31.70 -10.54
CA VAL A 56 -5.66 31.92 -9.22
C VAL A 56 -6.02 33.32 -8.73
N ASP A 57 -6.43 33.39 -7.48
CA ASP A 57 -6.45 34.65 -6.74
C ASP A 57 -5.08 34.79 -6.07
N TYR A 58 -4.31 35.81 -6.44
CA TYR A 58 -2.92 35.96 -6.09
C TYR A 58 -2.62 37.31 -5.41
N PRO A 59 -3.17 37.56 -4.20
CA PRO A 59 -2.86 38.81 -3.47
C PRO A 59 -1.40 38.85 -3.00
N SER A 60 -0.81 37.69 -2.61
CA SER A 60 0.61 37.49 -2.31
C SER A 60 0.94 36.00 -2.47
N ARG A 61 2.25 35.63 -2.49
CA ARG A 61 2.70 34.23 -2.63
C ARG A 61 2.11 33.32 -1.55
N GLU A 62 2.05 33.78 -0.31
CA GLU A 62 1.55 32.99 0.83
C GLU A 62 0.00 32.93 0.88
N LYS A 63 -0.68 33.87 0.21
CA LYS A 63 -2.14 33.96 0.18
C LYS A 63 -2.75 33.58 -1.16
N ALA A 64 -1.97 32.94 -2.02
CA ALA A 64 -2.45 32.48 -3.32
C ALA A 64 -3.47 31.35 -3.14
N ILE A 65 -4.65 31.51 -3.76
CA ILE A 65 -5.75 30.54 -3.72
C ILE A 65 -6.13 30.15 -5.13
N ILE A 66 -6.14 28.85 -5.41
CA ILE A 66 -6.66 28.34 -6.68
C ILE A 66 -8.19 28.45 -6.64
N LYS A 67 -8.76 29.27 -7.53
CA LYS A 67 -10.21 29.45 -7.66
C LYS A 67 -10.83 28.43 -8.61
N GLU A 68 -10.07 27.99 -9.63
CA GLU A 68 -10.54 27.08 -10.66
C GLU A 68 -9.40 26.22 -11.18
N ALA A 69 -9.63 24.92 -11.21
CA ALA A 69 -8.70 23.93 -11.78
C ALA A 69 -9.46 22.72 -12.33
N TYR A 70 -8.90 22.05 -13.35
CA TYR A 70 -9.45 20.84 -13.93
C TYR A 70 -8.45 19.69 -13.82
N PHE A 71 -8.95 18.47 -13.62
CA PHE A 71 -8.13 17.26 -13.77
C PHE A 71 -7.69 17.13 -15.23
N THR A 72 -6.40 16.96 -15.49
CA THR A 72 -5.86 16.92 -16.86
C THR A 72 -5.81 15.55 -17.44
N ILE A 73 -5.18 14.62 -16.72
CA ILE A 73 -5.00 13.22 -17.09
C ILE A 73 -5.24 12.35 -15.86
N PRO A 74 -5.71 11.11 -16.02
CA PRO A 74 -5.76 10.17 -14.92
C PRO A 74 -4.36 9.99 -14.31
N SER A 75 -4.26 10.02 -12.99
CA SER A 75 -3.01 9.68 -12.28
C SER A 75 -2.56 8.28 -12.68
N THR A 76 -1.25 8.07 -12.82
CA THR A 76 -0.72 6.73 -13.16
C THR A 76 -0.96 5.76 -12.00
N THR A 77 -0.19 5.90 -10.93
CA THR A 77 -0.28 5.12 -9.68
C THR A 77 -0.19 6.09 -8.50
N ASP A 78 -0.40 5.59 -7.28
CA ASP A 78 -0.49 6.46 -6.11
C ASP A 78 0.88 6.89 -5.57
N TYR A 79 1.91 6.03 -5.68
CA TYR A 79 3.22 6.24 -5.04
C TYR A 79 4.37 5.93 -5.96
N ASN A 80 5.46 6.71 -5.82
CA ASN A 80 6.73 6.41 -6.45
C ASN A 80 7.92 6.94 -5.64
N GLY A 81 9.11 6.43 -5.94
CA GLY A 81 10.32 6.89 -5.28
C GLY A 81 11.55 6.07 -5.59
N LEU A 82 12.54 6.19 -4.70
CA LEU A 82 13.84 5.55 -4.84
C LEU A 82 14.19 4.75 -3.59
N TYR A 83 14.63 3.51 -3.79
CA TYR A 83 15.15 2.65 -2.76
C TYR A 83 16.32 1.79 -3.25
N LYS A 84 17.49 1.87 -2.62
CA LYS A 84 18.71 1.12 -2.98
C LYS A 84 19.04 1.19 -4.49
N GLY A 85 18.95 2.39 -5.08
CA GLY A 85 19.22 2.63 -6.49
C GLY A 85 18.14 2.09 -7.45
N LYS A 86 17.03 1.55 -6.93
CA LYS A 86 15.90 1.08 -7.73
C LYS A 86 14.75 2.06 -7.68
N TYR A 87 14.15 2.33 -8.83
CA TYR A 87 12.88 3.05 -8.90
C TYR A 87 11.75 2.15 -8.39
N ILE A 88 10.98 2.68 -7.46
CA ILE A 88 9.81 2.02 -6.87
C ILE A 88 8.56 2.71 -7.38
N ASP A 89 7.57 1.96 -7.81
CA ASP A 89 6.28 2.50 -8.24
C ASP A 89 5.15 1.54 -7.84
N PHE A 90 4.11 2.04 -7.17
CA PHE A 90 3.05 1.16 -6.72
C PHE A 90 1.70 1.84 -6.54
N GLU A 91 0.68 1.01 -6.56
CA GLU A 91 -0.71 1.35 -6.32
C GLU A 91 -1.16 0.80 -4.96
N ALA A 92 -2.04 1.53 -4.26
CA ALA A 92 -2.64 1.11 -3.00
C ALA A 92 -4.17 1.05 -3.12
N LYS A 93 -4.77 -0.07 -2.77
CA LYS A 93 -6.22 -0.28 -2.84
C LYS A 93 -6.77 -0.98 -1.61
N GLU A 94 -7.98 -0.62 -1.26
CA GLU A 94 -8.75 -1.29 -0.20
C GLU A 94 -10.00 -1.95 -0.76
N THR A 95 -10.41 -3.03 -0.12
CA THR A 95 -11.69 -3.69 -0.39
C THR A 95 -12.35 -4.15 0.91
N ILE A 96 -13.67 -4.02 1.00
CA ILE A 96 -14.48 -4.56 2.07
C ILE A 96 -14.87 -6.03 1.84
N SER A 97 -14.67 -6.54 0.61
CA SER A 97 -14.96 -7.93 0.28
C SER A 97 -14.12 -8.88 1.13
N LYS A 98 -14.71 -10.00 1.55
CA LYS A 98 -14.00 -11.06 2.27
C LYS A 98 -13.43 -12.13 1.36
N THR A 99 -13.86 -12.17 0.10
CA THR A 99 -13.59 -13.31 -0.80
C THR A 99 -12.82 -12.96 -2.05
N SER A 100 -12.86 -11.70 -2.48
CA SER A 100 -12.22 -11.32 -3.75
C SER A 100 -11.97 -9.81 -3.85
N PHE A 101 -11.03 -9.44 -4.70
CA PHE A 101 -10.72 -8.08 -5.09
C PHE A 101 -11.24 -7.81 -6.50
N SER A 102 -12.09 -6.78 -6.68
CA SER A 102 -12.64 -6.44 -7.99
C SER A 102 -11.59 -5.79 -8.90
N LEU A 103 -11.48 -6.26 -10.14
CA LEU A 103 -10.61 -5.66 -11.15
C LEU A 103 -11.03 -4.24 -11.56
N SER A 104 -12.28 -3.84 -11.28
CA SER A 104 -12.74 -2.46 -11.49
C SER A 104 -12.06 -1.44 -10.58
N ASN A 105 -11.43 -1.89 -9.48
CA ASN A 105 -10.72 -1.03 -8.54
C ASN A 105 -9.36 -0.55 -9.07
N ILE A 106 -8.84 -1.17 -10.13
CA ILE A 106 -7.60 -0.75 -10.79
C ILE A 106 -7.89 -0.47 -12.26
N HIS A 107 -7.51 0.71 -12.72
CA HIS A 107 -7.74 1.13 -14.09
C HIS A 107 -6.69 0.52 -15.06
N LYS A 108 -7.09 0.29 -16.30
CA LYS A 108 -6.20 -0.28 -17.34
C LYS A 108 -4.90 0.52 -17.54
N HIS A 109 -4.97 1.85 -17.44
CA HIS A 109 -3.78 2.70 -17.58
C HIS A 109 -2.81 2.54 -16.40
N GLN A 110 -3.29 2.26 -15.18
CA GLN A 110 -2.46 1.96 -14.01
C GLN A 110 -1.73 0.62 -14.20
N ILE A 111 -2.47 -0.41 -14.66
CA ILE A 111 -1.89 -1.73 -14.98
C ILE A 111 -0.80 -1.59 -16.05
N LYS A 112 -1.08 -0.87 -17.13
CA LYS A 112 -0.10 -0.63 -18.21
C LYS A 112 1.13 0.15 -17.71
N HIS A 113 0.93 1.13 -16.82
CA HIS A 113 2.02 1.89 -16.22
C HIS A 113 2.93 0.98 -15.39
N LEU A 114 2.37 0.17 -14.50
CA LEU A 114 3.12 -0.77 -13.66
C LEU A 114 3.92 -1.79 -14.51
N ASP A 115 3.30 -2.31 -15.59
CA ASP A 115 3.97 -3.21 -16.54
C ASP A 115 5.19 -2.53 -17.21
N ASN A 116 5.03 -1.27 -17.62
CA ASN A 116 6.12 -0.52 -18.24
C ASN A 116 7.26 -0.26 -17.24
N ILE A 117 6.95 0.04 -15.97
CA ILE A 117 7.97 0.22 -14.93
C ILE A 117 8.76 -1.07 -14.71
N ASP A 118 8.08 -2.21 -14.59
CA ASP A 118 8.72 -3.52 -14.42
C ASP A 118 9.63 -3.86 -15.60
N LYS A 119 9.16 -3.70 -16.84
CA LYS A 119 9.93 -3.93 -18.08
C LYS A 119 11.16 -3.05 -18.22
N ASN A 120 11.16 -1.89 -17.59
CA ASN A 120 12.30 -0.97 -17.60
C ASN A 120 13.22 -1.10 -16.36
N GLY A 121 13.06 -2.19 -15.57
CA GLY A 121 13.95 -2.53 -14.47
C GLY A 121 13.65 -1.83 -13.14
N GLY A 122 12.53 -1.12 -13.04
CA GLY A 122 11.95 -0.66 -11.77
C GLY A 122 11.28 -1.80 -11.01
N ILE A 123 10.91 -1.55 -9.77
CA ILE A 123 10.15 -2.49 -8.94
C ILE A 123 8.73 -1.96 -8.83
N SER A 124 7.79 -2.65 -9.46
CA SER A 124 6.39 -2.28 -9.44
C SER A 124 5.52 -3.33 -8.74
N PHE A 125 4.57 -2.86 -7.92
CA PHE A 125 3.70 -3.72 -7.12
C PHE A 125 2.38 -3.05 -6.78
N ILE A 126 1.50 -3.81 -6.17
CA ILE A 126 0.21 -3.32 -5.66
C ILE A 126 0.09 -3.76 -4.20
N ILE A 127 -0.33 -2.84 -3.33
CA ILE A 127 -0.70 -3.15 -1.95
C ILE A 127 -2.23 -3.20 -1.88
N VAL A 128 -2.77 -4.34 -1.47
CA VAL A 128 -4.22 -4.55 -1.35
C VAL A 128 -4.58 -4.88 0.09
N ARG A 129 -5.44 -4.07 0.70
CA ARG A 129 -5.99 -4.34 2.04
C ARG A 129 -7.41 -4.87 1.94
N PHE A 130 -7.64 -6.05 2.49
CA PHE A 130 -8.97 -6.59 2.76
C PHE A 130 -9.40 -6.11 4.15
N THR A 131 -10.09 -4.98 4.21
CA THR A 131 -10.37 -4.26 5.47
C THR A 131 -11.18 -5.09 6.46
N THR A 132 -12.17 -5.85 5.97
CA THR A 132 -13.01 -6.72 6.81
C THR A 132 -12.22 -7.88 7.42
N LEU A 133 -11.18 -8.35 6.76
CA LEU A 133 -10.32 -9.44 7.21
C LEU A 133 -9.10 -8.96 7.98
N ASN A 134 -8.84 -7.66 7.99
CA ASN A 134 -7.62 -7.06 8.52
C ASN A 134 -6.35 -7.71 7.94
N LYS A 135 -6.37 -7.99 6.63
CA LYS A 135 -5.24 -8.59 5.91
C LYS A 135 -4.75 -7.62 4.84
N THR A 136 -3.47 -7.34 4.83
CA THR A 136 -2.81 -6.50 3.82
C THR A 136 -1.82 -7.35 3.03
N TYR A 137 -1.91 -7.28 1.71
CA TYR A 137 -1.09 -8.06 0.79
C TYR A 137 -0.24 -7.16 -0.10
N PHE A 138 1.01 -7.54 -0.30
CA PHE A 138 1.89 -6.99 -1.32
C PHE A 138 1.99 -7.99 -2.47
N ILE A 139 1.57 -7.59 -3.66
CA ILE A 139 1.67 -8.42 -4.86
C ILE A 139 2.52 -7.72 -5.92
N LEU A 140 3.50 -8.43 -6.49
CA LEU A 140 4.27 -7.91 -7.62
C LEU A 140 3.35 -7.62 -8.81
N ALA A 141 3.62 -6.51 -9.51
CA ALA A 141 2.82 -6.13 -10.67
C ALA A 141 2.81 -7.23 -11.73
N LYS A 142 3.92 -7.91 -11.98
CA LYS A 142 4.00 -9.01 -12.94
C LYS A 142 3.02 -10.15 -12.62
N ASP A 143 2.92 -10.58 -11.36
CA ASP A 143 2.03 -11.67 -10.94
C ASP A 143 0.56 -11.25 -11.04
N PHE A 144 0.28 -9.99 -10.68
CA PHE A 144 -1.05 -9.39 -10.82
C PHE A 144 -1.48 -9.31 -12.30
N ILE A 145 -0.59 -8.83 -13.17
CA ILE A 145 -0.83 -8.65 -14.61
C ILE A 145 -0.99 -10.02 -15.30
N GLU A 146 -0.18 -11.00 -14.94
CA GLU A 146 -0.32 -12.38 -15.43
C GLU A 146 -1.73 -12.92 -15.12
N TYR A 147 -2.21 -12.72 -13.89
CA TYR A 147 -3.56 -13.11 -13.53
C TYR A 147 -4.61 -12.38 -14.37
N VAL A 148 -4.52 -11.06 -14.49
CA VAL A 148 -5.48 -10.24 -15.24
C VAL A 148 -5.57 -10.66 -16.70
N ASN A 149 -4.43 -10.98 -17.31
CA ASN A 149 -4.38 -11.39 -18.73
C ASN A 149 -4.99 -12.77 -18.97
N ASN A 150 -4.92 -13.67 -18.00
CA ASN A 150 -5.40 -15.04 -18.10
C ASN A 150 -6.80 -15.26 -17.47
N ALA A 151 -7.32 -14.26 -16.75
CA ALA A 151 -8.57 -14.39 -16.02
C ALA A 151 -9.79 -14.22 -16.94
N THR A 152 -10.74 -15.14 -16.82
CA THR A 152 -12.09 -14.99 -17.35
C THR A 152 -13.02 -14.23 -16.40
N ARG A 153 -12.62 -14.09 -15.14
CA ARG A 153 -13.39 -13.44 -14.06
C ARG A 153 -13.02 -11.97 -13.94
N LYS A 154 -13.99 -11.14 -13.52
CA LYS A 154 -13.78 -9.70 -13.24
C LYS A 154 -13.29 -9.41 -11.82
N SER A 155 -12.80 -10.43 -11.13
CA SER A 155 -12.28 -10.31 -9.77
C SER A 155 -11.19 -11.34 -9.50
N ILE A 156 -10.28 -11.01 -8.57
CA ILE A 156 -9.21 -11.88 -8.10
C ILE A 156 -9.65 -12.49 -6.76
N PRO A 157 -9.77 -13.82 -6.63
CA PRO A 157 -10.12 -14.46 -5.36
C PRO A 157 -9.02 -14.26 -4.32
N ILE A 158 -9.38 -14.23 -3.04
CA ILE A 158 -8.41 -14.05 -1.94
C ILE A 158 -7.37 -15.17 -1.92
N ASP A 159 -7.75 -16.40 -2.26
CA ASP A 159 -6.84 -17.55 -2.35
C ASP A 159 -5.65 -17.31 -3.29
N PHE A 160 -5.86 -16.46 -4.32
CA PHE A 160 -4.76 -16.08 -5.21
C PHE A 160 -3.74 -15.20 -4.47
N PHE A 161 -4.21 -14.23 -3.68
CA PHE A 161 -3.34 -13.39 -2.86
C PHE A 161 -2.61 -14.25 -1.81
N GLU A 162 -3.29 -15.18 -1.17
CA GLU A 162 -2.68 -16.08 -0.18
C GLU A 162 -1.59 -16.99 -0.78
N LYS A 163 -1.68 -17.32 -2.07
CA LYS A 163 -0.70 -18.15 -2.78
C LYS A 163 0.44 -17.38 -3.42
N LYS A 164 0.18 -16.17 -3.92
CA LYS A 164 1.11 -15.42 -4.79
C LYS A 164 1.63 -14.12 -4.19
N ALA A 165 0.93 -13.55 -3.22
CA ALA A 165 1.31 -12.30 -2.59
C ALA A 165 2.01 -12.52 -1.26
N TYR A 166 2.75 -11.51 -0.82
CA TYR A 166 3.36 -11.46 0.51
C TYR A 166 2.38 -10.79 1.47
N ILE A 167 2.18 -11.36 2.65
CA ILE A 167 1.38 -10.74 3.69
C ILE A 167 2.21 -9.63 4.37
N LEU A 168 1.62 -8.45 4.50
CA LEU A 168 2.17 -7.34 5.26
C LEU A 168 1.49 -7.29 6.63
N ASN A 169 2.26 -7.51 7.67
CA ASN A 169 1.75 -7.42 9.02
C ASN A 169 1.76 -5.95 9.48
N ASP A 170 0.71 -5.56 10.19
CA ASP A 170 0.68 -4.27 10.85
C ASP A 170 1.73 -4.25 11.98
N THR A 171 2.53 -3.19 12.02
CA THR A 171 3.57 -2.96 13.02
C THR A 171 3.38 -1.59 13.66
N TYR A 172 4.08 -1.34 14.78
CA TYR A 172 3.96 -0.06 15.47
C TYR A 172 4.66 1.07 14.71
N ARG A 173 5.89 0.82 14.22
CA ARG A 173 6.70 1.79 13.47
C ARG A 173 7.71 1.06 12.58
N PRO A 174 7.57 1.18 11.26
CA PRO A 174 6.47 1.85 10.53
C PRO A 174 5.17 1.04 10.59
N PRO A 175 4.00 1.62 10.31
CA PRO A 175 2.72 0.89 10.30
C PRO A 175 2.70 -0.32 9.37
N ILE A 176 3.30 -0.21 8.18
CA ILE A 176 3.39 -1.27 7.18
C ILE A 176 4.80 -1.29 6.58
N ASP A 177 5.66 -2.24 6.99
CA ASP A 177 7.04 -2.32 6.48
C ASP A 177 7.12 -3.11 5.17
N TYR A 178 6.60 -2.52 4.08
CA TYR A 178 6.61 -3.15 2.76
C TYR A 178 8.01 -3.22 2.13
N LEU A 179 8.98 -2.42 2.56
CA LEU A 179 10.34 -2.51 2.06
C LEU A 179 11.07 -3.79 2.47
N LYS A 180 10.61 -4.49 3.51
CA LYS A 180 11.12 -5.85 3.80
C LYS A 180 10.87 -6.81 2.65
N VAL A 181 9.69 -6.72 2.03
CA VAL A 181 9.38 -7.54 0.84
C VAL A 181 10.22 -7.09 -0.35
N VAL A 182 10.40 -5.78 -0.53
CA VAL A 182 11.28 -5.25 -1.59
C VAL A 182 12.73 -5.72 -1.39
N ASP A 183 13.24 -5.73 -0.16
CA ASP A 183 14.57 -6.27 0.15
C ASP A 183 14.71 -7.74 -0.23
N TYR A 184 13.71 -8.55 0.08
CA TYR A 184 13.67 -9.96 -0.31
C TYR A 184 13.71 -10.13 -1.84
N ILE A 185 13.00 -9.27 -2.58
CA ILE A 185 12.98 -9.29 -4.04
C ILE A 185 14.32 -8.86 -4.64
N ILE A 186 14.94 -7.77 -4.12
CA ILE A 186 16.24 -7.26 -4.58
C ILE A 186 17.35 -8.25 -4.27
N GLY A 187 17.32 -8.89 -3.10
CA GLY A 187 18.31 -9.87 -2.66
C GLY A 187 18.38 -11.12 -3.53
N GLY A 188 17.45 -11.24 -4.49
CA GLY A 188 17.30 -12.40 -5.36
C GLY A 188 17.36 -13.67 -4.56
N ASN A 189 16.33 -14.43 -4.42
CA ASN A 189 16.22 -15.77 -3.81
C ASN A 189 17.52 -16.50 -3.35
N ASN A 190 18.45 -15.80 -2.75
CA ASN A 190 19.63 -16.37 -2.12
C ASN A 190 19.20 -16.92 -0.74
N GLY A 191 18.56 -18.09 -0.76
CA GLY A 191 18.20 -18.81 0.43
C GLY A 191 16.77 -19.32 0.39
N LYS A 192 16.55 -20.42 -0.32
CA LYS A 192 15.62 -21.42 0.19
C LYS A 192 16.22 -21.87 1.52
N GLU A 193 15.84 -21.21 2.60
CA GLU A 193 16.03 -21.79 3.91
C GLU A 193 14.89 -22.78 4.15
N ASN A 194 15.32 -24.02 4.34
CA ASN A 194 14.53 -25.18 4.73
C ASN A 194 13.81 -24.97 6.07
#